data_78004e081ea64bc54ac52cc7923ee0f2
#
_entry.id   78004e081ea64bc54ac52cc7923ee0f2
#
_cell.length_a   1.000
_cell.length_b   1.000
_cell.length_c   1.000
_cell.angle_alpha   90.00
_cell.angle_beta   90.00
_cell.angle_gamma   90.00
#
_symmetry.space_group_name_H-M   'P 1'
#
loop_
_entity.id
_entity.type
_entity.pdbx_description
1 polymer ?
#
loop_
_entity_poly.entity_id
_entity_poly.type
_entity_poly.pdbx_seq_one_letter_code
_entity_poly.pdbx_strand_id
1 'polypeptide(L)'
;YDTQINGQLTVSGPLTGGARIAGTVRPGVAEIRIPSSGFGVAGTVEGLRHVNEPAAVYATRVRAGQVGTTASGNSAGGPAFPLDIVVDAPNQVFIRGRGLDAEVGGRLRLTGTTNDIVPQGSLSLIRGRLSLLGNRIELTEARATLEGDFDPFIAVTAETTVDDTAIQIR
;
A
#
# COMPACT_ATOMS: atom_id res chain seq x y z
N TYR A 1 6.45 -9.40 9.96
CA TYR A 1 6.48 -9.63 8.51
C TYR A 1 7.86 -10.16 8.16
N ASP A 2 7.93 -11.35 7.58
CA ASP A 2 9.19 -11.97 7.20
C ASP A 2 9.14 -12.19 5.69
N THR A 3 9.90 -11.41 4.94
CA THR A 3 9.94 -11.53 3.49
C THR A 3 11.40 -11.52 3.03
N GLN A 4 11.74 -12.43 2.14
CA GLN A 4 13.06 -12.44 1.51
C GLN A 4 13.03 -11.51 0.29
N ILE A 5 14.00 -10.63 0.21
CA ILE A 5 14.15 -9.71 -0.93
C ILE A 5 15.44 -10.06 -1.65
N ASN A 6 15.32 -10.38 -2.92
CA ASN A 6 16.45 -10.59 -3.82
C ASN A 6 16.54 -9.42 -4.79
N GLY A 7 17.75 -8.98 -5.10
CA GLY A 7 17.88 -7.87 -6.03
C GLY A 7 19.31 -7.39 -6.18
N GLN A 8 19.46 -6.47 -7.10
CA GLN A 8 20.71 -5.77 -7.32
C GLN A 8 20.43 -4.27 -7.33
N LEU A 9 21.04 -3.57 -6.41
CA LEU A 9 20.95 -2.12 -6.31
C LEU A 9 22.35 -1.52 -6.50
N THR A 10 22.41 -0.45 -7.25
CA THR A 10 23.61 0.33 -7.48
C THR A 10 23.40 1.71 -6.89
N VAL A 11 24.35 2.15 -6.09
CA VAL A 11 24.41 3.50 -5.55
C VAL A 11 25.54 4.24 -6.27
N SER A 12 25.25 5.35 -6.94
CA SER A 12 26.20 6.12 -7.70
C SER A 12 26.10 7.61 -7.36
N GLY A 13 27.26 8.21 -7.06
CA GLY A 13 27.35 9.63 -6.69
C GLY A 13 27.80 9.82 -5.24
N PRO A 14 27.84 11.07 -4.75
CA PRO A 14 28.31 11.41 -3.42
C PRO A 14 27.31 10.98 -2.34
N LEU A 15 27.76 10.19 -1.36
CA LEU A 15 26.92 9.72 -0.25
C LEU A 15 26.49 10.83 0.72
N THR A 16 27.12 11.99 0.63
CA THR A 16 26.76 13.19 1.41
C THR A 16 25.49 13.89 0.91
N GLY A 17 24.94 13.45 -0.23
CA GLY A 17 23.72 13.95 -0.87
C GLY A 17 23.80 13.80 -2.38
N GLY A 18 22.65 13.47 -3.00
CA GLY A 18 22.52 13.36 -4.46
C GLY A 18 23.01 12.05 -5.08
N ALA A 19 23.45 11.05 -4.32
CA ALA A 19 23.74 9.74 -4.85
C ALA A 19 22.42 9.11 -5.36
N ARG A 20 22.43 8.59 -6.59
CA ARG A 20 21.29 7.90 -7.19
C ARG A 20 21.31 6.43 -6.77
N ILE A 21 20.14 5.94 -6.37
CA ILE A 21 19.90 4.52 -6.06
C ILE A 21 19.08 3.94 -7.21
N ALA A 22 19.63 2.99 -7.93
CA ALA A 22 18.97 2.38 -9.08
C ALA A 22 19.15 0.86 -9.07
N GLY A 23 18.19 0.14 -9.68
CA GLY A 23 18.31 -1.30 -9.84
C GLY A 23 16.99 -2.04 -9.86
N THR A 24 17.05 -3.34 -9.63
CA THR A 24 15.88 -4.21 -9.62
C THR A 24 15.82 -5.00 -8.31
N VAL A 25 14.62 -5.06 -7.75
CA VAL A 25 14.31 -5.80 -6.53
C VAL A 25 13.20 -6.80 -6.83
N ARG A 26 13.37 -8.03 -6.37
CA ARG A 26 12.38 -9.10 -6.44
C ARG A 26 12.02 -9.53 -5.03
N PRO A 27 10.83 -9.16 -4.55
CA PRO A 27 10.33 -9.73 -3.31
C PRO A 27 10.06 -11.23 -3.53
N GLY A 28 10.34 -12.03 -2.52
CA GLY A 28 9.86 -13.40 -2.45
C GLY A 28 8.39 -13.44 -2.05
N VAL A 29 8.01 -14.42 -1.23
CA VAL A 29 6.64 -14.50 -0.68
C VAL A 29 6.38 -13.28 0.17
N ALA A 30 5.43 -12.46 -0.24
CA ALA A 30 4.98 -11.28 0.48
C ALA A 30 3.49 -11.42 0.86
N GLU A 31 3.14 -11.14 2.10
CA GLU A 31 1.75 -11.18 2.56
C GLU A 31 1.34 -9.79 3.05
N ILE A 32 0.34 -9.21 2.39
CA ILE A 32 -0.30 -7.96 2.76
C ILE A 32 -1.61 -8.30 3.47
N ARG A 33 -1.75 -7.93 4.73
CA ARG A 33 -2.97 -8.16 5.50
C ARG A 33 -3.82 -6.91 5.56
N ILE A 34 -5.08 -7.04 5.10
CA ILE A 34 -6.09 -6.01 5.30
C ILE A 34 -6.59 -6.12 6.75
N PRO A 35 -6.43 -5.08 7.57
CA PRO A 35 -6.84 -5.14 8.97
C PRO A 35 -8.35 -5.30 9.10
N SER A 36 -8.78 -6.11 10.06
CA SER A 36 -10.20 -6.36 10.36
C SER A 36 -10.88 -5.18 11.06
N SER A 37 -10.11 -4.36 11.76
CA SER A 37 -10.59 -3.09 12.34
C SER A 37 -10.95 -2.13 11.23
N GLY A 38 -12.22 -1.70 11.23
CA GLY A 38 -12.91 -1.04 10.13
C GLY A 38 -12.17 0.10 9.45
N PHE A 39 -12.68 0.46 8.28
CA PHE A 39 -12.56 1.80 7.69
C PHE A 39 -13.23 2.85 8.60
N GLY A 40 -12.93 2.85 9.86
CA GLY A 40 -13.55 3.67 10.90
C GLY A 40 -12.59 4.01 12.00
N VAL A 41 -11.32 3.66 11.89
CA VAL A 41 -10.32 4.48 12.55
C VAL A 41 -10.32 5.75 11.73
N ALA A 42 -11.08 6.74 12.21
CA ALA A 42 -11.01 8.08 11.70
C ALA A 42 -9.53 8.45 11.61
N GLY A 43 -8.99 8.34 10.39
CA GLY A 43 -7.78 9.07 10.06
C GLY A 43 -8.05 10.48 10.56
N THR A 44 -7.06 11.16 11.06
CA THR A 44 -7.18 12.57 11.42
C THR A 44 -7.93 13.26 10.29
N VAL A 45 -9.19 13.66 10.56
CA VAL A 45 -9.96 14.42 9.57
C VAL A 45 -9.16 15.68 9.34
N GLU A 46 -8.62 15.85 8.15
CA GLU A 46 -7.84 17.04 7.81
C GLU A 46 -8.68 18.28 8.12
N GLY A 47 -8.13 19.20 8.90
CA GLY A 47 -8.84 20.41 9.33
C GLY A 47 -9.68 20.26 10.60
N LEU A 48 -9.79 19.08 11.22
CA LEU A 48 -10.45 18.93 12.52
C LEU A 48 -9.64 19.63 13.62
N ARG A 49 -10.16 20.74 14.13
CA ARG A 49 -9.58 21.45 15.27
C ARG A 49 -10.48 21.25 16.49
N HIS A 50 -9.94 20.75 17.57
CA HIS A 50 -10.63 20.75 18.85
C HIS A 50 -10.63 22.18 19.41
N VAL A 51 -11.82 22.72 19.64
CA VAL A 51 -12.01 24.07 20.20
C VAL A 51 -12.34 23.92 21.68
N ASN A 52 -11.62 24.66 22.55
CA ASN A 52 -11.80 24.66 24.02
C ASN A 52 -11.61 23.26 24.65
N GLU A 53 -10.69 22.47 24.18
CA GLU A 53 -10.37 21.16 24.74
C GLU A 53 -9.81 21.32 26.18
N PRO A 54 -10.36 20.62 27.19
CA PRO A 54 -9.80 20.60 28.53
C PRO A 54 -8.37 20.05 28.55
N ALA A 55 -7.49 20.63 29.37
CA ALA A 55 -6.07 20.24 29.41
C ALA A 55 -5.86 18.76 29.72
N ALA A 56 -6.73 18.11 30.48
CA ALA A 56 -6.67 16.69 30.79
C ALA A 56 -6.93 15.81 29.52
N VAL A 57 -7.86 16.23 28.67
CA VAL A 57 -8.18 15.54 27.41
C VAL A 57 -7.04 15.71 26.41
N TYR A 58 -6.50 16.92 26.29
CA TYR A 58 -5.32 17.21 25.49
C TYR A 58 -4.14 16.35 25.90
N ALA A 59 -3.82 16.27 27.21
CA ALA A 59 -2.73 15.44 27.72
C ALA A 59 -2.93 13.93 27.44
N THR A 60 -4.18 13.45 27.43
CA THR A 60 -4.50 12.06 27.09
C THR A 60 -4.28 11.80 25.61
N ARG A 61 -4.69 12.71 24.74
CA ARG A 61 -4.47 12.61 23.29
C ARG A 61 -2.98 12.67 22.93
N VAL A 62 -2.21 13.52 23.60
CA VAL A 62 -0.73 13.55 23.44
C VAL A 62 -0.13 12.20 23.79
N ARG A 63 -0.52 11.60 24.93
CA ARG A 63 -0.03 10.26 25.34
C ARG A 63 -0.47 9.15 24.38
N ALA A 64 -1.64 9.28 23.79
CA ALA A 64 -2.17 8.35 22.79
C ALA A 64 -1.58 8.56 21.38
N GLY A 65 -0.65 9.52 21.20
CA GLY A 65 -0.10 9.87 19.89
C GLY A 65 -1.12 10.45 18.89
N GLN A 66 -2.29 10.88 19.40
CA GLN A 66 -3.39 11.41 18.58
C GLN A 66 -3.30 12.93 18.38
N VAL A 67 -2.49 13.60 19.13
CA VAL A 67 -2.12 14.98 18.83
C VAL A 67 -0.94 14.87 17.90
N GLY A 68 -1.22 14.96 16.61
CA GLY A 68 -0.17 15.25 15.66
C GLY A 68 0.53 16.50 16.16
N THR A 69 1.78 16.39 16.56
CA THR A 69 2.67 17.49 16.26
C THR A 69 2.31 17.85 14.84
N THR A 70 1.78 19.04 14.60
CA THR A 70 1.84 19.60 13.26
C THR A 70 3.24 19.29 12.80
N ALA A 71 3.36 18.23 12.01
CA ALA A 71 4.54 18.00 11.25
C ALA A 71 4.59 19.18 10.27
N SER A 72 4.96 20.31 10.83
CA SER A 72 5.75 21.29 10.16
C SER A 72 6.86 20.45 9.57
N GLY A 73 6.81 20.21 8.25
CA GLY A 73 7.68 19.31 7.53
C GLY A 73 9.13 19.35 8.00
N ASN A 74 9.38 18.65 9.08
CA ASN A 74 10.65 18.09 9.39
C ASN A 74 10.66 16.75 8.68
N SER A 75 10.82 16.79 7.36
CA SER A 75 11.68 15.85 6.69
C SER A 75 12.81 15.62 7.67
N ALA A 76 12.92 14.43 8.25
CA ALA A 76 14.13 14.04 8.96
C ALA A 76 15.25 14.38 7.98
N GLY A 77 16.00 15.46 8.30
CA GLY A 77 16.80 16.20 7.34
C GLY A 77 18.05 15.44 6.88
N GLY A 78 17.83 14.27 6.33
CA GLY A 78 18.85 13.53 5.59
C GLY A 78 18.84 13.94 4.12
N PRO A 79 19.96 13.76 3.42
CA PRO A 79 20.04 14.02 2.00
C PRO A 79 19.01 13.16 1.24
N ALA A 80 18.24 13.79 0.36
CA ALA A 80 17.33 13.09 -0.53
C ALA A 80 18.15 12.40 -1.63
N PHE A 81 17.96 11.09 -1.78
CA PHE A 81 18.62 10.31 -2.81
C PHE A 81 17.63 10.03 -3.94
N PRO A 82 17.94 10.43 -5.20
CA PRO A 82 17.13 10.03 -6.35
C PRO A 82 17.01 8.53 -6.50
N LEU A 83 15.77 8.07 -6.78
CA LEU A 83 15.43 6.66 -6.92
C LEU A 83 15.11 6.30 -8.37
N ASP A 84 15.51 5.10 -8.77
CA ASP A 84 15.06 4.44 -10.00
C ASP A 84 15.10 2.92 -9.77
N ILE A 85 14.13 2.43 -9.04
CA ILE A 85 14.07 1.04 -8.61
C ILE A 85 12.90 0.35 -9.29
N VAL A 86 13.16 -0.77 -9.93
CA VAL A 86 12.13 -1.66 -10.45
C VAL A 86 11.85 -2.75 -9.44
N VAL A 87 10.61 -2.85 -8.98
CA VAL A 87 10.11 -3.95 -8.18
C VAL A 87 9.42 -4.93 -9.12
N ASP A 88 10.02 -6.10 -9.29
CA ASP A 88 9.53 -7.16 -10.17
C ASP A 88 8.97 -8.30 -9.30
N ALA A 89 7.66 -8.35 -9.16
CA ALA A 89 6.94 -9.32 -8.36
C ALA A 89 5.98 -10.13 -9.26
N PRO A 90 6.48 -11.07 -10.07
CA PRO A 90 5.66 -11.78 -11.04
C PRO A 90 4.56 -12.64 -10.40
N ASN A 91 4.74 -13.04 -9.15
CA ASN A 91 3.81 -13.85 -8.36
C ASN A 91 4.16 -13.76 -6.87
N GLN A 92 3.46 -14.55 -6.03
CA GLN A 92 3.73 -14.70 -4.59
C GLN A 92 3.48 -13.45 -3.73
N VAL A 93 2.73 -12.49 -4.24
CA VAL A 93 2.20 -11.40 -3.43
C VAL A 93 0.77 -11.72 -3.04
N PHE A 94 0.55 -12.03 -1.77
CA PHE A 94 -0.76 -12.42 -1.24
C PHE A 94 -1.40 -11.24 -0.52
N ILE A 95 -2.67 -10.98 -0.87
CA ILE A 95 -3.49 -9.97 -0.19
C ILE A 95 -4.60 -10.72 0.55
N ARG A 96 -4.59 -10.65 1.88
CA ARG A 96 -5.53 -11.39 2.74
C ARG A 96 -6.20 -10.49 3.76
N GLY A 97 -7.47 -10.76 4.01
CA GLY A 97 -8.24 -10.12 5.06
C GLY A 97 -9.65 -9.76 4.62
N ARG A 98 -10.56 -9.60 5.55
CA ARG A 98 -11.98 -9.27 5.31
C ARG A 98 -12.69 -10.20 4.33
N GLY A 99 -12.31 -11.47 4.32
CA GLY A 99 -12.84 -12.45 3.37
C GLY A 99 -12.12 -12.49 2.03
N LEU A 100 -11.22 -11.52 1.74
CA LEU A 100 -10.37 -11.55 0.56
C LEU A 100 -9.17 -12.47 0.77
N ASP A 101 -8.90 -13.32 -0.21
CA ASP A 101 -7.70 -14.13 -0.34
C ASP A 101 -7.30 -14.12 -1.82
N ALA A 102 -6.33 -13.31 -2.16
CA ALA A 102 -5.91 -13.08 -3.52
C ALA A 102 -4.39 -13.15 -3.66
N GLU A 103 -3.93 -13.71 -4.77
CA GLU A 103 -2.54 -13.65 -5.21
C GLU A 103 -2.45 -12.70 -6.40
N VAL A 104 -1.54 -11.76 -6.31
CA VAL A 104 -1.28 -10.78 -7.37
C VAL A 104 0.18 -10.81 -7.80
N GLY A 105 0.43 -10.33 -8.99
CA GLY A 105 1.78 -10.16 -9.50
C GLY A 105 1.85 -9.01 -10.49
N GLY A 106 3.05 -8.49 -10.70
CA GLY A 106 3.26 -7.38 -11.61
C GLY A 106 4.61 -6.72 -11.45
N ARG A 107 4.69 -5.52 -11.98
CA ARG A 107 5.92 -4.71 -11.93
C ARG A 107 5.58 -3.28 -11.57
N LEU A 108 6.35 -2.75 -10.63
CA LEU A 108 6.30 -1.35 -10.24
C LEU A 108 7.66 -0.71 -10.44
N ARG A 109 7.66 0.57 -10.83
CA ARG A 109 8.85 1.40 -10.86
C ARG A 109 8.71 2.49 -9.81
N LEU A 110 9.69 2.58 -8.93
CA LEU A 110 9.78 3.59 -7.89
C LEU A 110 10.78 4.65 -8.35
N THR A 111 10.29 5.86 -8.54
CA THR A 111 11.08 7.04 -8.93
C THR A 111 10.97 8.13 -7.86
N GLY A 112 11.44 9.33 -8.15
CA GLY A 112 11.46 10.43 -7.18
C GLY A 112 12.68 10.38 -6.28
N THR A 113 12.48 10.55 -4.98
CA THR A 113 13.55 10.56 -3.98
C THR A 113 13.19 9.68 -2.78
N THR A 114 14.17 9.40 -1.91
CA THR A 114 13.91 8.67 -0.64
C THR A 114 12.92 9.38 0.28
N ASN A 115 12.70 10.68 0.10
CA ASN A 115 11.76 11.47 0.90
C ASN A 115 10.41 11.64 0.21
N ASP A 116 10.35 11.42 -1.10
CA ASP A 116 9.14 11.55 -1.92
C ASP A 116 9.20 10.49 -3.03
N ILE A 117 8.61 9.33 -2.75
CA ILE A 117 8.63 8.17 -3.64
C ILE A 117 7.41 8.25 -4.56
N VAL A 118 7.67 8.17 -5.85
CA VAL A 118 6.67 8.19 -6.93
C VAL A 118 6.57 6.80 -7.53
N PRO A 119 5.58 5.98 -7.11
CA PRO A 119 5.35 4.64 -7.66
C PRO A 119 4.60 4.71 -8.98
N GLN A 120 4.98 3.89 -9.94
CA GLN A 120 4.32 3.73 -11.24
C GLN A 120 4.28 2.27 -11.64
N GLY A 121 3.16 1.81 -12.22
CA GLY A 121 3.02 0.47 -12.73
C GLY A 121 1.73 -0.20 -12.31
N SER A 122 1.64 -1.52 -12.49
CA SER A 122 0.42 -2.26 -12.16
C SER A 122 0.70 -3.63 -11.56
N LEU A 123 -0.21 -4.06 -10.71
CA LEU A 123 -0.34 -5.43 -10.23
C LEU A 123 -1.63 -6.01 -10.79
N SER A 124 -1.58 -7.24 -11.26
CA SER A 124 -2.73 -7.97 -11.80
C SER A 124 -3.02 -9.20 -10.97
N LEU A 125 -4.29 -9.57 -10.89
CA LEU A 125 -4.74 -10.78 -10.23
C LEU A 125 -4.19 -12.01 -10.95
N ILE A 126 -3.63 -12.94 -10.18
CA ILE A 126 -3.29 -14.28 -10.64
C ILE A 126 -4.42 -15.24 -10.31
N ARG A 127 -4.91 -15.14 -9.07
CA ARG A 127 -6.09 -15.87 -8.56
C ARG A 127 -6.61 -15.20 -7.31
N GLY A 128 -7.90 -15.29 -7.08
CA GLY A 128 -8.47 -14.72 -5.87
C GLY A 128 -9.91 -15.10 -5.62
N ARG A 129 -10.31 -14.98 -4.38
CA ARG A 129 -11.67 -15.21 -3.92
C ARG A 129 -12.02 -14.21 -2.84
N LEU A 130 -13.30 -13.87 -2.80
CA LEU A 130 -13.89 -13.05 -1.76
C LEU A 130 -15.02 -13.83 -1.08
N SER A 131 -14.95 -13.99 0.22
CA SER A 131 -16.03 -14.56 1.05
C SER A 131 -16.80 -13.40 1.67
N LEU A 132 -18.04 -13.23 1.26
CA LEU A 132 -18.91 -12.15 1.72
C LEU A 132 -20.27 -12.71 2.12
N LEU A 133 -20.70 -12.46 3.37
CA LEU A 133 -22.01 -12.88 3.89
C LEU A 133 -22.33 -14.38 3.67
N GLY A 134 -21.32 -15.23 3.82
CA GLY A 134 -21.46 -16.69 3.64
C GLY A 134 -21.36 -17.17 2.18
N ASN A 135 -21.36 -16.26 1.21
CA ASN A 135 -21.17 -16.58 -0.21
C ASN A 135 -19.71 -16.48 -0.62
N ARG A 136 -19.30 -17.39 -1.50
CA ARG A 136 -17.98 -17.37 -2.12
C ARG A 136 -18.10 -16.77 -3.52
N ILE A 137 -17.34 -15.71 -3.76
CA ILE A 137 -17.26 -15.01 -5.02
C ILE A 137 -15.87 -15.24 -5.58
N GLU A 138 -15.75 -15.71 -6.80
CA GLU A 138 -14.47 -15.86 -7.48
C GLU A 138 -14.11 -14.57 -8.18
N LEU A 139 -12.90 -14.09 -7.97
CA LEU A 139 -12.36 -12.94 -8.69
C LEU A 139 -11.75 -13.46 -9.98
N THR A 140 -12.32 -13.08 -11.11
CA THR A 140 -11.87 -13.52 -12.44
C THR A 140 -10.81 -12.58 -13.00
N GLU A 141 -10.91 -11.29 -12.71
CA GLU A 141 -9.94 -10.30 -13.11
C GLU A 141 -9.85 -9.19 -12.07
N ALA A 142 -8.64 -8.78 -11.73
CA ALA A 142 -8.41 -7.56 -10.99
C ALA A 142 -7.07 -6.93 -11.38
N ARG A 143 -7.04 -5.61 -11.41
CA ARG A 143 -5.85 -4.82 -11.68
C ARG A 143 -5.80 -3.63 -10.73
N ALA A 144 -4.66 -3.42 -10.12
CA ALA A 144 -4.34 -2.22 -9.35
C ALA A 144 -3.24 -1.45 -10.10
N THR A 145 -3.51 -0.20 -10.44
CA THR A 145 -2.57 0.68 -11.16
C THR A 145 -2.16 1.83 -10.26
N LEU A 146 -0.86 2.07 -10.17
CA LEU A 146 -0.25 3.20 -9.46
C LEU A 146 0.28 4.22 -10.47
N GLU A 147 -0.09 5.49 -10.31
CA GLU A 147 0.20 6.57 -11.25
C GLU A 147 0.85 7.79 -10.57
N GLY A 148 1.70 7.55 -9.59
CA GLY A 148 2.48 8.62 -8.95
C GLY A 148 2.37 8.69 -7.44
N ASP A 149 1.33 8.13 -6.87
CA ASP A 149 1.14 7.97 -5.42
C ASP A 149 0.85 6.51 -5.04
N PHE A 150 0.74 6.26 -3.73
CA PHE A 150 0.40 4.93 -3.21
C PHE A 150 -1.11 4.66 -3.10
N ASP A 151 -1.95 5.52 -3.68
CA ASP A 151 -3.39 5.30 -3.80
C ASP A 151 -3.70 4.68 -5.16
N PRO A 152 -3.91 3.35 -5.24
CA PRO A 152 -4.05 2.66 -6.51
C PRO A 152 -5.45 2.83 -7.10
N PHE A 153 -5.53 3.03 -8.41
CA PHE A 153 -6.77 2.78 -9.14
C PHE A 153 -7.00 1.28 -9.26
N ILE A 154 -8.15 0.79 -8.76
CA ILE A 154 -8.48 -0.64 -8.73
C ILE A 154 -9.66 -0.92 -9.64
N ALA A 155 -9.47 -1.83 -10.60
CA ALA A 155 -10.51 -2.41 -11.42
C ALA A 155 -10.67 -3.90 -11.07
N VAL A 156 -11.90 -4.36 -10.83
CA VAL A 156 -12.18 -5.75 -10.43
C VAL A 156 -13.37 -6.28 -11.21
N THR A 157 -13.25 -7.52 -11.71
CA THR A 157 -14.36 -8.32 -12.23
C THR A 157 -14.48 -9.57 -11.37
N ALA A 158 -15.68 -9.86 -10.91
CA ALA A 158 -15.97 -11.00 -10.08
C ALA A 158 -17.19 -11.77 -10.60
N GLU A 159 -17.17 -13.08 -10.41
CA GLU A 159 -18.26 -13.97 -10.80
C GLU A 159 -18.74 -14.79 -9.60
N THR A 160 -20.03 -14.97 -9.50
CA THR A 160 -20.65 -15.86 -8.53
C THR A 160 -21.85 -16.56 -9.15
N THR A 161 -22.16 -17.76 -8.68
CA THR A 161 -23.33 -18.50 -9.10
C THR A 161 -24.29 -18.63 -7.90
N VAL A 162 -25.51 -18.18 -8.10
CA VAL A 162 -26.60 -18.33 -7.11
C VAL A 162 -27.75 -19.04 -7.80
N ASP A 163 -28.18 -20.19 -7.27
CA ASP A 163 -29.27 -20.99 -7.81
C ASP A 163 -29.22 -21.21 -9.33
N ASP A 164 -28.07 -21.71 -9.82
CA ASP A 164 -27.76 -21.94 -11.25
C ASP A 164 -27.72 -20.68 -12.15
N THR A 165 -27.79 -19.49 -11.56
CA THR A 165 -27.64 -18.23 -12.29
C THR A 165 -26.26 -17.63 -12.08
N ALA A 166 -25.48 -17.48 -13.16
CA ALA A 166 -24.18 -16.80 -13.11
C ALA A 166 -24.39 -15.27 -13.05
N ILE A 167 -23.79 -14.64 -12.06
CA ILE A 167 -23.81 -13.19 -11.86
C ILE A 167 -22.41 -12.66 -12.00
N GLN A 168 -22.22 -11.69 -12.90
CA GLN A 168 -20.94 -10.99 -13.06
C GLN A 168 -21.06 -9.57 -12.50
N ILE A 169 -20.05 -9.18 -11.71
CA ILE A 169 -19.93 -7.85 -11.09
C ILE A 169 -18.68 -7.19 -11.69
N ARG A 170 -18.82 -5.95 -12.10
CA ARG A 170 -17.71 -5.10 -12.60
C ARG A 170 -17.62 -3.80 -11.83
#